data_c52a873fcd22e366f5dd3c906f58bdc4
#
_entry.id   c52a873fcd22e366f5dd3c906f58bdc4
#
_cell.length_a   1.000
_cell.length_b   1.000
_cell.length_c   1.000
_cell.angle_alpha   90.00
_cell.angle_beta   90.00
_cell.angle_gamma   90.00
#
_symmetry.space_group_name_H-M   'P 1'
#
loop_
_entity.id
_entity.type
_entity.pdbx_description
1 polymer ?
#
loop_
_entity_poly.entity_id
_entity_poly.type
_entity_poly.pdbx_seq_one_letter_code
_entity_poly.pdbx_strand_id
1 'polypeptide(L)'
;MPAKAGIQCFRIQGRPGFPPSRERQPFVARATGALSALPQNLRMGNLYLVRHGQASFGAADYDRLSDLGHRQSVRLGEYFVHKSIHFDALIAGTLRRHKETLAGILQGMNRAGEHLSWDGLNEYDSEAVIATVHPHKLEKPTSPEMYRHHFRLLKDGLAQWMSGVVTPRGMPSYSDFAAGVTGALDHVRANHYGQNVLIVSSGGPISTAVGHILGTSAETTIELNLRIRNSSITEFAFTPKRHMLVSYNGVPHLDAPGCEDWVTYS
;
A
#
# COMPACT_ATOMS: atom_id res chain seq x y z
N MET A 1 40.85 -33.29 26.65
CA MET A 1 39.69 -34.17 26.75
C MET A 1 38.49 -33.32 27.11
N PRO A 2 37.53 -33.05 26.21
CA PRO A 2 36.33 -32.32 26.56
C PRO A 2 35.18 -33.28 26.91
N ALA A 3 34.46 -32.95 27.97
CA ALA A 3 33.32 -33.68 28.51
C ALA A 3 32.13 -33.62 27.56
N LYS A 4 31.49 -34.78 27.32
CA LYS A 4 30.25 -34.92 26.59
C LYS A 4 29.09 -34.58 27.50
N ALA A 5 28.29 -33.53 27.16
CA ALA A 5 26.98 -33.26 27.76
C ALA A 5 25.91 -34.13 27.08
N GLY A 6 25.30 -35.04 27.82
CA GLY A 6 24.23 -35.89 27.35
C GLY A 6 22.90 -35.14 27.32
N ILE A 7 22.17 -35.22 26.18
CA ILE A 7 20.83 -34.73 26.04
C ILE A 7 19.89 -35.84 26.56
N GLN A 8 19.17 -35.55 27.67
CA GLN A 8 18.10 -36.42 28.16
C GLN A 8 16.83 -36.14 27.36
N CYS A 9 16.36 -37.12 26.59
CA CYS A 9 15.07 -37.14 25.98
C CYS A 9 13.96 -37.38 27.04
N PHE A 10 13.12 -36.38 27.27
CA PHE A 10 11.90 -36.57 28.04
C PHE A 10 10.84 -37.31 27.19
N ARG A 11 10.49 -38.51 27.65
CA ARG A 11 9.41 -39.32 27.11
C ARG A 11 8.07 -38.76 27.57
N ILE A 12 7.29 -38.15 26.64
CA ILE A 12 5.92 -37.66 26.94
C ILE A 12 4.98 -38.86 26.91
N GLN A 13 4.38 -39.16 28.06
CA GLN A 13 3.35 -40.20 28.22
C GLN A 13 2.06 -39.78 27.47
N GLY A 14 1.37 -40.77 26.88
CA GLY A 14 0.26 -40.67 25.98
C GLY A 14 -0.92 -39.85 26.52
N ARG A 15 -1.52 -39.03 25.65
CA ARG A 15 -2.80 -38.38 25.86
C ARG A 15 -3.94 -39.36 25.56
N PRO A 16 -5.07 -39.25 26.30
CA PRO A 16 -6.25 -40.10 26.06
C PRO A 16 -6.88 -39.80 24.69
N GLY A 17 -7.37 -40.84 24.02
CA GLY A 17 -7.88 -40.83 22.67
C GLY A 17 -9.08 -39.91 22.47
N PHE A 18 -9.11 -39.21 21.34
CA PHE A 18 -10.28 -38.46 20.87
C PHE A 18 -11.39 -39.41 20.43
N PRO A 19 -12.66 -39.09 20.70
CA PRO A 19 -13.78 -39.87 20.17
C PRO A 19 -13.84 -39.76 18.62
N PRO A 20 -14.41 -40.78 17.94
CA PRO A 20 -14.45 -40.82 16.47
C PRO A 20 -15.25 -39.62 15.92
N SER A 21 -14.70 -38.99 14.90
CA SER A 21 -15.28 -37.85 14.19
C SER A 21 -16.64 -38.25 13.57
N ARG A 22 -17.71 -37.58 14.01
CA ARG A 22 -18.97 -37.57 13.26
C ARG A 22 -18.72 -37.02 11.88
N GLU A 23 -19.19 -37.68 10.85
CA GLU A 23 -19.23 -37.20 9.48
C GLU A 23 -19.78 -35.78 9.44
N ARG A 24 -18.96 -34.85 9.03
CA ARG A 24 -19.40 -33.46 8.77
C ARG A 24 -20.07 -33.48 7.40
N GLN A 25 -21.38 -33.37 7.36
CA GLN A 25 -22.09 -32.96 6.15
C GLN A 25 -21.50 -31.62 5.69
N PRO A 26 -21.31 -31.37 4.39
CA PRO A 26 -20.80 -30.09 3.88
C PRO A 26 -21.83 -29.00 4.22
N PHE A 27 -21.47 -28.11 5.11
CA PHE A 27 -22.23 -26.89 5.38
C PHE A 27 -22.08 -25.97 4.17
N VAL A 28 -22.92 -26.14 3.18
CA VAL A 28 -23.06 -25.19 2.06
C VAL A 28 -23.83 -24.00 2.63
N ALA A 29 -23.11 -23.06 3.20
CA ALA A 29 -23.68 -21.78 3.60
C ALA A 29 -24.06 -20.99 2.32
N ARG A 30 -25.34 -20.99 1.99
CA ARG A 30 -25.96 -19.94 1.17
C ARG A 30 -25.90 -18.61 1.94
N ALA A 31 -24.76 -17.96 1.95
CA ALA A 31 -24.56 -16.66 2.59
C ALA A 31 -24.66 -15.48 1.61
N THR A 32 -25.20 -15.67 0.41
CA THR A 32 -25.30 -14.58 -0.60
C THR A 32 -26.53 -13.70 -0.48
N GLY A 33 -27.48 -13.99 0.41
CA GLY A 33 -28.73 -13.22 0.54
C GLY A 33 -28.83 -12.27 1.74
N ALA A 34 -27.99 -12.47 2.78
CA ALA A 34 -28.18 -11.75 4.04
C ALA A 34 -27.48 -10.37 4.13
N LEU A 35 -26.46 -10.11 3.32
CA LEU A 35 -25.72 -8.84 3.34
C LEU A 35 -26.46 -7.70 2.60
N SER A 36 -27.35 -8.02 1.66
CA SER A 36 -28.17 -7.02 0.95
C SER A 36 -29.29 -6.42 1.82
N ALA A 37 -29.64 -7.05 2.93
CA ALA A 37 -30.75 -6.65 3.80
C ALA A 37 -30.32 -5.74 4.96
N LEU A 38 -29.01 -5.49 5.17
CA LEU A 38 -28.58 -4.57 6.21
C LEU A 38 -28.88 -3.12 5.79
N PRO A 39 -29.39 -2.27 6.72
CA PRO A 39 -29.49 -0.84 6.48
C PRO A 39 -28.18 -0.28 5.97
N GLN A 40 -28.23 0.66 5.03
CA GLN A 40 -27.04 1.19 4.35
C GLN A 40 -26.00 1.73 5.35
N ASN A 41 -26.43 2.27 6.49
CA ASN A 41 -25.60 2.77 7.60
C ASN A 41 -24.88 1.67 8.41
N LEU A 42 -25.18 0.39 8.18
CA LEU A 42 -24.50 -0.77 8.81
C LEU A 42 -23.55 -1.51 7.86
N ARG A 43 -23.50 -1.11 6.57
CA ARG A 43 -22.57 -1.71 5.62
C ARG A 43 -21.20 -1.08 5.78
N MET A 44 -20.16 -1.92 5.89
CA MET A 44 -18.79 -1.45 5.80
C MET A 44 -18.43 -1.27 4.34
N GLY A 45 -17.70 -0.21 4.00
CA GLY A 45 -17.03 -0.06 2.73
C GLY A 45 -15.62 -0.63 2.77
N ASN A 46 -15.05 -0.90 1.61
CA ASN A 46 -13.66 -1.30 1.46
C ASN A 46 -12.91 -0.23 0.64
N LEU A 47 -11.76 0.17 1.14
CA LEU A 47 -10.86 1.10 0.47
C LEU A 47 -9.56 0.37 0.14
N TYR A 48 -9.21 0.35 -1.14
CA TYR A 48 -7.99 -0.23 -1.67
C TYR A 48 -7.05 0.91 -2.09
N LEU A 49 -6.02 1.17 -1.28
CA LEU A 49 -4.94 2.07 -1.67
C LEU A 49 -3.88 1.28 -2.41
N VAL A 50 -3.61 1.66 -3.64
CA VAL A 50 -2.64 1.01 -4.52
C VAL A 50 -1.48 1.95 -4.77
N ARG A 51 -0.25 1.51 -4.47
CA ARG A 51 0.94 2.21 -4.94
C ARG A 51 1.07 2.03 -6.44
N HIS A 52 1.45 3.09 -7.15
CA HIS A 52 1.70 3.02 -8.59
C HIS A 52 2.67 1.88 -8.96
N GLY A 53 2.56 1.35 -10.17
CA GLY A 53 3.50 0.42 -10.76
C GLY A 53 4.91 1.00 -10.84
N GLN A 54 5.90 0.18 -11.15
CA GLN A 54 7.29 0.64 -11.27
C GLN A 54 7.39 1.82 -12.23
N ALA A 55 7.99 2.93 -11.76
CA ALA A 55 8.28 4.09 -12.59
C ALA A 55 9.54 3.86 -13.45
N SER A 56 9.70 4.64 -14.52
CA SER A 56 10.86 4.59 -15.42
C SER A 56 12.09 5.21 -14.79
N PHE A 57 12.69 4.52 -13.83
CA PHE A 57 13.86 5.00 -13.11
C PHE A 57 15.04 5.26 -14.06
N GLY A 58 15.58 6.48 -14.04
CA GLY A 58 16.71 6.86 -14.86
C GLY A 58 16.37 7.35 -16.28
N ALA A 59 15.11 7.28 -16.70
CA ALA A 59 14.65 7.90 -17.96
C ALA A 59 14.57 9.43 -17.84
N ALA A 60 14.49 10.12 -18.98
CA ALA A 60 14.32 11.58 -19.03
C ALA A 60 12.98 12.04 -18.38
N ASP A 61 11.95 11.20 -18.46
CA ASP A 61 10.65 11.39 -17.82
C ASP A 61 10.44 10.28 -16.77
N TYR A 62 10.78 10.59 -15.52
CA TYR A 62 10.62 9.68 -14.39
C TYR A 62 9.15 9.45 -14.01
N ASP A 63 8.26 10.41 -14.33
CA ASP A 63 6.85 10.33 -13.91
C ASP A 63 6.00 9.35 -14.76
N ARG A 64 6.60 8.61 -15.69
CA ARG A 64 5.93 7.55 -16.44
C ARG A 64 6.23 6.17 -15.88
N LEU A 65 5.32 5.22 -16.11
CA LEU A 65 5.59 3.81 -15.78
C LEU A 65 6.67 3.21 -16.72
N SER A 66 7.42 2.26 -16.19
CA SER A 66 8.21 1.33 -17.00
C SER A 66 7.29 0.27 -17.66
N ASP A 67 7.83 -0.49 -18.62
CA ASP A 67 7.09 -1.61 -19.20
C ASP A 67 6.69 -2.65 -18.14
N LEU A 68 7.53 -2.85 -17.12
CA LEU A 68 7.20 -3.70 -15.99
C LEU A 68 6.07 -3.09 -15.14
N GLY A 69 6.10 -1.77 -14.89
CA GLY A 69 5.05 -1.08 -14.17
C GLY A 69 3.68 -1.18 -14.84
N HIS A 70 3.64 -1.11 -16.16
CA HIS A 70 2.41 -1.35 -16.94
C HIS A 70 1.92 -2.79 -16.75
N ARG A 71 2.81 -3.80 -16.86
CA ARG A 71 2.46 -5.21 -16.65
C ARG A 71 1.97 -5.48 -15.23
N GLN A 72 2.63 -4.91 -14.21
CA GLN A 72 2.19 -4.98 -12.82
C GLN A 72 0.75 -4.44 -12.66
N SER A 73 0.45 -3.31 -13.29
CA SER A 73 -0.86 -2.66 -13.21
C SER A 73 -1.96 -3.50 -13.87
N VAL A 74 -1.71 -4.04 -15.06
CA VAL A 74 -2.65 -4.94 -15.76
C VAL A 74 -2.90 -6.20 -14.93
N ARG A 75 -1.83 -6.82 -14.42
CA ARG A 75 -1.93 -8.02 -13.59
C ARG A 75 -2.74 -7.80 -12.31
N LEU A 76 -2.61 -6.59 -11.72
CA LEU A 76 -3.43 -6.20 -10.56
C LEU A 76 -4.91 -6.11 -10.94
N GLY A 77 -5.25 -5.58 -12.10
CA GLY A 77 -6.63 -5.55 -12.61
C GLY A 77 -7.22 -6.95 -12.81
N GLU A 78 -6.46 -7.88 -13.41
CA GLU A 78 -6.83 -9.28 -13.57
C GLU A 78 -7.09 -9.95 -12.21
N TYR A 79 -6.24 -9.67 -11.21
CA TYR A 79 -6.41 -10.14 -9.84
C TYR A 79 -7.74 -9.67 -9.24
N PHE A 80 -8.10 -8.41 -9.39
CA PHE A 80 -9.38 -7.90 -8.88
C PHE A 80 -10.57 -8.61 -9.54
N VAL A 81 -10.51 -8.88 -10.84
CA VAL A 81 -11.53 -9.69 -11.53
C VAL A 81 -11.60 -11.11 -10.96
N HIS A 82 -10.44 -11.77 -10.82
CA HIS A 82 -10.37 -13.12 -10.26
C HIS A 82 -10.97 -13.22 -8.84
N LYS A 83 -10.82 -12.16 -8.04
CA LYS A 83 -11.39 -12.03 -6.70
C LYS A 83 -12.83 -11.51 -6.68
N SER A 84 -13.44 -11.27 -7.84
CA SER A 84 -14.77 -10.67 -7.96
C SER A 84 -14.89 -9.33 -7.22
N ILE A 85 -13.79 -8.55 -7.18
CA ILE A 85 -13.76 -7.22 -6.59
C ILE A 85 -14.16 -6.21 -7.67
N HIS A 86 -15.24 -5.48 -7.41
CA HIS A 86 -15.72 -4.39 -8.26
C HIS A 86 -15.59 -3.08 -7.50
N PHE A 87 -15.24 -2.01 -8.20
CA PHE A 87 -15.10 -0.68 -7.61
C PHE A 87 -16.29 0.21 -8.01
N ASP A 88 -16.87 0.86 -7.01
CA ASP A 88 -17.96 1.84 -7.19
C ASP A 88 -17.39 3.24 -7.46
N ALA A 89 -16.19 3.53 -6.93
CA ALA A 89 -15.49 4.80 -7.13
C ALA A 89 -14.00 4.58 -7.39
N LEU A 90 -13.45 5.45 -8.24
CA LEU A 90 -12.05 5.47 -8.63
C LEU A 90 -11.47 6.85 -8.30
N ILE A 91 -10.35 6.90 -7.59
CA ILE A 91 -9.64 8.13 -7.24
C ILE A 91 -8.17 7.92 -7.58
N ALA A 92 -7.50 8.95 -8.04
CA ALA A 92 -6.06 8.89 -8.30
C ALA A 92 -5.38 10.22 -7.99
N GLY A 93 -4.13 10.16 -7.57
CA GLY A 93 -3.26 11.32 -7.61
C GLY A 93 -3.10 11.85 -9.03
N THR A 94 -2.63 13.09 -9.15
CA THR A 94 -2.55 13.78 -10.47
C THR A 94 -1.29 13.44 -11.26
N LEU A 95 -0.30 12.76 -10.63
CA LEU A 95 0.94 12.35 -11.30
C LEU A 95 0.65 11.36 -12.43
N ARG A 96 1.47 11.42 -13.47
CA ARG A 96 1.32 10.58 -14.67
C ARG A 96 1.34 9.10 -14.32
N ARG A 97 2.29 8.65 -13.48
CA ARG A 97 2.39 7.27 -13.02
C ARG A 97 1.17 6.76 -12.28
N HIS A 98 0.41 7.65 -11.58
CA HIS A 98 -0.86 7.26 -10.93
C HIS A 98 -1.93 6.98 -11.98
N LYS A 99 -2.07 7.88 -12.96
CA LYS A 99 -3.06 7.75 -14.05
C LYS A 99 -2.77 6.54 -14.92
N GLU A 100 -1.49 6.32 -15.29
CA GLU A 100 -1.08 5.15 -16.08
C GLU A 100 -1.30 3.84 -15.31
N THR A 101 -1.06 3.81 -13.98
CA THR A 101 -1.36 2.65 -13.15
C THR A 101 -2.86 2.36 -13.12
N LEU A 102 -3.68 3.39 -12.88
CA LEU A 102 -5.13 3.23 -12.90
C LEU A 102 -5.63 2.72 -14.26
N ALA A 103 -5.12 3.28 -15.35
CA ALA A 103 -5.45 2.83 -16.70
C ALA A 103 -5.09 1.35 -16.93
N GLY A 104 -3.91 0.91 -16.47
CA GLY A 104 -3.49 -0.48 -16.53
C GLY A 104 -4.39 -1.41 -15.70
N ILE A 105 -4.79 -0.99 -14.50
CA ILE A 105 -5.74 -1.74 -13.67
C ILE A 105 -7.09 -1.88 -14.40
N LEU A 106 -7.62 -0.80 -14.95
CA LEU A 106 -8.89 -0.82 -15.68
C LEU A 106 -8.80 -1.69 -16.94
N GLN A 107 -7.66 -1.67 -17.65
CA GLN A 107 -7.38 -2.58 -18.76
C GLN A 107 -7.43 -4.04 -18.31
N GLY A 108 -6.76 -4.41 -17.21
CA GLY A 108 -6.78 -5.77 -16.65
C GLY A 108 -8.17 -6.19 -16.16
N MET A 109 -8.99 -5.24 -15.75
CA MET A 109 -10.40 -5.46 -15.39
C MET A 109 -11.34 -5.50 -16.60
N ASN A 110 -10.84 -5.29 -17.81
CA ASN A 110 -11.62 -5.16 -19.05
C ASN A 110 -12.79 -4.17 -18.91
N ARG A 111 -12.53 -3.00 -18.31
CA ARG A 111 -13.54 -1.93 -18.12
C ARG A 111 -12.93 -0.56 -18.38
N ALA A 112 -13.79 0.40 -18.71
CA ALA A 112 -13.49 1.82 -18.64
C ALA A 112 -14.08 2.44 -17.36
N GLY A 113 -13.62 3.61 -16.97
CA GLY A 113 -14.15 4.36 -15.85
C GLY A 113 -13.52 5.74 -15.75
N GLU A 114 -14.30 6.70 -15.29
CA GLU A 114 -13.82 8.01 -14.90
C GLU A 114 -13.30 7.96 -13.47
N HIS A 115 -12.37 8.84 -13.12
CA HIS A 115 -11.82 8.93 -11.79
C HIS A 115 -11.80 10.37 -11.28
N LEU A 116 -11.93 10.51 -9.98
CA LEU A 116 -11.68 11.76 -9.28
C LEU A 116 -10.16 11.96 -9.15
N SER A 117 -9.64 13.07 -9.65
CA SER A 117 -8.26 13.47 -9.44
C SER A 117 -8.11 14.18 -8.10
N TRP A 118 -7.10 13.79 -7.30
CA TRP A 118 -6.84 14.34 -5.97
C TRP A 118 -5.35 14.62 -5.80
N ASP A 119 -4.94 15.87 -5.83
CA ASP A 119 -3.54 16.29 -5.76
C ASP A 119 -2.88 15.99 -4.40
N GLY A 120 -3.63 16.00 -3.30
CA GLY A 120 -3.16 15.56 -1.98
C GLY A 120 -2.72 14.09 -1.89
N LEU A 121 -2.92 13.29 -2.96
CA LEU A 121 -2.43 11.92 -3.09
C LEU A 121 -1.11 11.82 -3.88
N ASN A 122 -0.52 12.97 -4.26
CA ASN A 122 0.77 13.00 -4.96
C ASN A 122 1.93 12.72 -4.00
N GLU A 123 3.01 12.15 -4.56
CA GLU A 123 4.24 11.92 -3.82
C GLU A 123 4.93 13.23 -3.47
N TYR A 124 5.63 13.25 -2.36
CA TYR A 124 6.55 14.31 -1.99
C TYR A 124 7.81 14.29 -2.89
N ASP A 125 8.48 15.44 -2.97
CA ASP A 125 9.76 15.55 -3.67
C ASP A 125 10.92 15.07 -2.78
N SER A 126 11.42 13.88 -3.06
CA SER A 126 12.51 13.27 -2.31
C SER A 126 13.84 14.03 -2.44
N GLU A 127 14.11 14.68 -3.58
CA GLU A 127 15.31 15.49 -3.76
C GLU A 127 15.24 16.75 -2.88
N ALA A 128 14.08 17.43 -2.83
CA ALA A 128 13.85 18.56 -1.96
C ALA A 128 13.96 18.17 -0.47
N VAL A 129 13.46 16.99 -0.08
CA VAL A 129 13.58 16.46 1.28
C VAL A 129 15.07 16.22 1.62
N ILE A 130 15.82 15.54 0.77
CA ILE A 130 17.25 15.28 0.98
C ILE A 130 18.04 16.60 1.06
N ALA A 131 17.70 17.61 0.25
CA ALA A 131 18.38 18.88 0.25
C ALA A 131 18.28 19.64 1.59
N THR A 132 17.33 19.32 2.46
CA THR A 132 17.24 19.91 3.80
C THR A 132 18.37 19.48 4.74
N VAL A 133 18.92 18.27 4.54
CA VAL A 133 20.00 17.68 5.36
C VAL A 133 21.33 17.57 4.60
N HIS A 134 21.29 17.63 3.28
CA HIS A 134 22.47 17.56 2.42
C HIS A 134 22.33 18.57 1.26
N PRO A 135 22.87 19.80 1.37
CA PRO A 135 22.62 20.87 0.40
C PRO A 135 23.31 20.68 -0.96
N HIS A 136 24.23 19.73 -1.06
CA HIS A 136 24.92 19.43 -2.30
C HIS A 136 24.15 18.41 -3.11
N LYS A 137 24.13 18.57 -4.45
CA LYS A 137 23.51 17.59 -5.35
C LYS A 137 24.20 16.23 -5.20
N LEU A 138 23.40 15.22 -4.90
CA LEU A 138 23.89 13.85 -4.86
C LEU A 138 24.04 13.29 -6.28
N GLU A 139 25.10 12.53 -6.48
CA GLU A 139 25.25 11.72 -7.70
C GLU A 139 24.24 10.56 -7.69
N LYS A 140 23.85 10.10 -8.89
CA LYS A 140 22.99 8.92 -8.99
C LYS A 140 23.71 7.72 -8.34
N PRO A 141 23.06 7.00 -7.45
CA PRO A 141 23.69 5.88 -6.77
C PRO A 141 24.00 4.76 -7.76
N THR A 142 25.27 4.33 -7.78
CA THR A 142 25.78 3.24 -8.63
C THR A 142 26.29 2.06 -7.82
N SER A 143 26.40 2.19 -6.49
CA SER A 143 26.83 1.11 -5.60
C SER A 143 25.84 0.92 -4.42
N PRO A 144 25.82 -0.26 -3.79
CA PRO A 144 25.01 -0.50 -2.60
C PRO A 144 25.29 0.49 -1.46
N GLU A 145 26.54 0.99 -1.34
CA GLU A 145 26.95 1.99 -0.34
C GLU A 145 26.28 3.33 -0.62
N MET A 146 26.26 3.77 -1.89
CA MET A 146 25.61 5.00 -2.31
C MET A 146 24.10 4.93 -2.09
N TYR A 147 23.46 3.80 -2.41
CA TYR A 147 22.06 3.58 -2.10
C TYR A 147 21.78 3.70 -0.60
N ARG A 148 22.57 3.03 0.25
CA ARG A 148 22.43 3.13 1.72
C ARG A 148 22.62 4.56 2.21
N HIS A 149 23.55 5.31 1.63
CA HIS A 149 23.76 6.71 1.95
C HIS A 149 22.55 7.58 1.59
N HIS A 150 22.01 7.45 0.37
CA HIS A 150 20.80 8.15 -0.06
C HIS A 150 19.61 7.85 0.84
N PHE A 151 19.38 6.59 1.16
CA PHE A 151 18.30 6.19 2.07
C PHE A 151 18.44 6.78 3.47
N ARG A 152 19.65 6.88 3.99
CA ARG A 152 19.90 7.52 5.28
C ARG A 152 19.56 8.99 5.24
N LEU A 153 20.04 9.73 4.24
CA LEU A 153 19.73 11.14 4.06
C LEU A 153 18.23 11.38 3.86
N LEU A 154 17.57 10.55 3.07
CA LEU A 154 16.12 10.63 2.88
C LEU A 154 15.38 10.41 4.21
N LYS A 155 15.78 9.41 5.00
CA LYS A 155 15.21 9.14 6.32
C LYS A 155 15.38 10.33 7.28
N ASP A 156 16.56 10.92 7.33
CA ASP A 156 16.89 12.05 8.18
C ASP A 156 16.08 13.31 7.75
N GLY A 157 15.99 13.57 6.45
CA GLY A 157 15.19 14.67 5.91
C GLY A 157 13.70 14.52 6.17
N LEU A 158 13.17 13.30 5.98
CA LEU A 158 11.77 12.99 6.31
C LEU A 158 11.47 13.20 7.79
N ALA A 159 12.36 12.76 8.69
CA ALA A 159 12.18 12.95 10.13
C ALA A 159 12.11 14.42 10.50
N GLN A 160 12.95 15.28 9.91
CA GLN A 160 12.92 16.73 10.15
C GLN A 160 11.68 17.40 9.56
N TRP A 161 11.24 16.99 8.36
CA TRP A 161 10.01 17.49 7.75
C TRP A 161 8.78 17.07 8.55
N MET A 162 8.68 15.79 8.92
CA MET A 162 7.55 15.28 9.70
C MET A 162 7.45 15.87 11.11
N SER A 163 8.59 16.24 11.71
CA SER A 163 8.60 16.96 13.01
C SER A 163 8.34 18.46 12.90
N GLY A 164 8.23 18.99 11.69
CA GLY A 164 8.02 20.42 11.45
C GLY A 164 9.26 21.29 11.65
N VAL A 165 10.45 20.68 11.82
CA VAL A 165 11.73 21.41 11.97
C VAL A 165 12.12 22.11 10.67
N VAL A 166 11.82 21.48 9.53
CA VAL A 166 12.09 22.04 8.20
C VAL A 166 10.86 21.93 7.31
N THR A 167 10.75 22.85 6.33
CA THR A 167 9.85 22.69 5.18
C THR A 167 10.72 22.65 3.93
N PRO A 168 10.79 21.53 3.19
CA PRO A 168 11.59 21.44 1.97
C PRO A 168 11.14 22.47 0.94
N ARG A 169 12.08 23.00 0.19
CA ARG A 169 11.80 24.08 -0.79
C ARG A 169 10.79 23.61 -1.85
N GLY A 170 9.74 24.38 -2.06
CA GLY A 170 8.71 24.07 -3.07
C GLY A 170 7.70 23.00 -2.63
N MET A 171 7.78 22.54 -1.40
CA MET A 171 6.84 21.59 -0.81
C MET A 171 5.96 22.24 0.27
N PRO A 172 4.78 21.69 0.55
CA PRO A 172 3.99 22.07 1.71
C PRO A 172 4.68 21.66 3.02
N SER A 173 4.19 22.18 4.15
CA SER A 173 4.52 21.60 5.45
C SER A 173 4.04 20.13 5.51
N TYR A 174 4.63 19.31 6.42
CA TYR A 174 4.15 17.93 6.56
C TYR A 174 2.69 17.87 7.04
N SER A 175 2.27 18.83 7.86
CA SER A 175 0.87 18.92 8.29
C SER A 175 -0.08 19.16 7.11
N ASP A 176 0.29 20.03 6.16
CA ASP A 176 -0.53 20.28 4.97
C ASP A 176 -0.52 19.09 4.01
N PHE A 177 0.63 18.43 3.84
CA PHE A 177 0.74 17.18 3.08
C PHE A 177 -0.16 16.10 3.69
N ALA A 178 -0.08 15.90 5.00
CA ALA A 178 -0.93 14.94 5.72
C ALA A 178 -2.42 15.32 5.64
N ALA A 179 -2.76 16.62 5.69
CA ALA A 179 -4.12 17.09 5.50
C ALA A 179 -4.66 16.78 4.10
N GLY A 180 -3.83 16.89 3.06
CA GLY A 180 -4.20 16.48 1.69
C GLY A 180 -4.55 15.00 1.59
N VAL A 181 -3.75 14.14 2.25
CA VAL A 181 -3.98 12.69 2.31
C VAL A 181 -5.23 12.35 3.12
N THR A 182 -5.35 12.90 4.33
CA THR A 182 -6.50 12.61 5.22
C THR A 182 -7.79 13.17 4.66
N GLY A 183 -7.74 14.29 3.93
CA GLY A 183 -8.88 14.83 3.18
C GLY A 183 -9.45 13.84 2.17
N ALA A 184 -8.59 13.06 1.46
CA ALA A 184 -9.05 12.00 0.57
C ALA A 184 -9.75 10.87 1.35
N LEU A 185 -9.19 10.47 2.52
CA LEU A 185 -9.82 9.47 3.38
C LEU A 185 -11.18 9.94 3.91
N ASP A 186 -11.28 11.21 4.30
CA ASP A 186 -12.52 11.82 4.79
C ASP A 186 -13.57 11.90 3.67
N HIS A 187 -13.15 12.25 2.45
CA HIS A 187 -14.01 12.22 1.28
C HIS A 187 -14.59 10.81 1.05
N VAL A 188 -13.77 9.77 1.13
CA VAL A 188 -14.21 8.37 0.99
C VAL A 188 -15.26 8.03 2.06
N ARG A 189 -15.00 8.36 3.32
CA ARG A 189 -15.96 8.08 4.42
C ARG A 189 -17.28 8.81 4.26
N ALA A 190 -17.22 10.06 3.80
CA ALA A 190 -18.41 10.90 3.67
C ALA A 190 -19.29 10.52 2.48
N ASN A 191 -18.70 10.10 1.35
CA ASN A 191 -19.40 9.96 0.08
C ASN A 191 -19.55 8.51 -0.41
N HIS A 192 -18.76 7.55 0.13
CA HIS A 192 -18.66 6.20 -0.42
C HIS A 192 -18.87 5.08 0.60
N TYR A 193 -19.54 5.34 1.73
CA TYR A 193 -19.78 4.29 2.73
C TYR A 193 -20.59 3.12 2.14
N GLY A 194 -20.19 1.89 2.52
CA GLY A 194 -20.78 0.66 1.99
C GLY A 194 -20.36 0.31 0.56
N GLN A 195 -19.43 1.06 -0.02
CA GLN A 195 -18.91 0.89 -1.38
C GLN A 195 -17.45 0.39 -1.36
N ASN A 196 -17.00 -0.12 -2.49
CA ASN A 196 -15.60 -0.43 -2.74
C ASN A 196 -14.96 0.75 -3.50
N VAL A 197 -13.92 1.31 -2.94
CA VAL A 197 -13.19 2.45 -3.50
C VAL A 197 -11.77 2.05 -3.83
N LEU A 198 -11.32 2.37 -5.04
CA LEU A 198 -9.92 2.25 -5.45
C LEU A 198 -9.26 3.62 -5.43
N ILE A 199 -8.14 3.74 -4.73
CA ILE A 199 -7.25 4.91 -4.79
C ILE A 199 -5.90 4.47 -5.32
N VAL A 200 -5.39 5.14 -6.36
CA VAL A 200 -4.02 4.97 -6.85
C VAL A 200 -3.18 6.16 -6.42
N SER A 201 -2.05 5.88 -5.74
CA SER A 201 -1.20 6.88 -5.12
C SER A 201 0.27 6.40 -5.07
N SER A 202 1.07 7.01 -4.21
CA SER A 202 2.49 6.75 -3.98
C SER A 202 2.79 6.30 -2.55
N GLY A 203 4.05 5.95 -2.29
CA GLY A 203 4.49 5.42 -1.00
C GLY A 203 4.29 6.38 0.16
N GLY A 204 4.65 7.65 -0.01
CA GLY A 204 4.50 8.67 1.03
C GLY A 204 3.06 8.88 1.47
N PRO A 205 2.11 9.17 0.57
CA PRO A 205 0.71 9.29 0.94
C PRO A 205 0.12 8.02 1.56
N ILE A 206 0.44 6.84 1.03
CA ILE A 206 -0.10 5.58 1.58
C ILE A 206 0.43 5.34 3.00
N SER A 207 1.72 5.52 3.24
CA SER A 207 2.30 5.37 4.58
C SER A 207 1.77 6.43 5.56
N THR A 208 1.55 7.66 5.08
CA THR A 208 0.92 8.74 5.87
C THR A 208 -0.52 8.37 6.25
N ALA A 209 -1.31 7.81 5.31
CA ALA A 209 -2.66 7.33 5.59
C ALA A 209 -2.66 6.22 6.66
N VAL A 210 -1.77 5.23 6.53
CA VAL A 210 -1.62 4.14 7.52
C VAL A 210 -1.17 4.70 8.86
N GLY A 211 -0.17 5.58 8.87
CA GLY A 211 0.35 6.21 10.07
C GLY A 211 -0.71 7.01 10.81
N HIS A 212 -1.51 7.79 10.09
CA HIS A 212 -2.63 8.55 10.65
C HIS A 212 -3.69 7.65 11.30
N ILE A 213 -4.10 6.58 10.60
CA ILE A 213 -5.16 5.68 11.08
C ILE A 213 -4.70 4.87 12.30
N LEU A 214 -3.44 4.43 12.32
CA LEU A 214 -2.88 3.62 13.41
C LEU A 214 -2.28 4.45 14.55
N GLY A 215 -2.11 5.77 14.37
CA GLY A 215 -1.44 6.65 15.33
C GLY A 215 0.04 6.31 15.52
N THR A 216 0.74 5.96 14.43
CA THR A 216 2.16 5.59 14.51
C THR A 216 3.06 6.82 14.69
N SER A 217 4.26 6.60 15.24
CA SER A 217 5.30 7.63 15.26
C SER A 217 5.78 8.00 13.84
N ALA A 218 6.40 9.16 13.69
CA ALA A 218 7.04 9.58 12.45
C ALA A 218 8.07 8.54 11.97
N GLU A 219 8.90 8.01 12.88
CA GLU A 219 9.88 6.97 12.57
C GLU A 219 9.22 5.72 11.97
N THR A 220 8.17 5.21 12.58
CA THR A 220 7.42 4.05 12.08
C THR A 220 6.79 4.35 10.72
N THR A 221 6.22 5.53 10.52
CA THR A 221 5.63 5.94 9.24
C THR A 221 6.69 5.99 8.12
N ILE A 222 7.90 6.49 8.43
CA ILE A 222 9.03 6.49 7.50
C ILE A 222 9.43 5.06 7.12
N GLU A 223 9.55 4.15 8.10
CA GLU A 223 9.89 2.75 7.83
C GLU A 223 8.83 2.04 6.95
N LEU A 224 7.55 2.33 7.16
CA LEU A 224 6.47 1.86 6.31
C LEU A 224 6.67 2.36 4.86
N ASN A 225 6.95 3.67 4.69
CA ASN A 225 7.14 4.29 3.38
C ASN A 225 8.31 3.65 2.60
N LEU A 226 9.46 3.51 3.24
CA LEU A 226 10.68 3.03 2.58
C LEU A 226 10.61 1.55 2.14
N ARG A 227 9.60 0.80 2.56
CA ARG A 227 9.44 -0.62 2.26
C ARG A 227 8.21 -0.97 1.43
N ILE A 228 7.48 0.03 1.00
CA ILE A 228 6.28 -0.22 0.20
C ILE A 228 6.67 -0.68 -1.22
N ARG A 229 5.98 -1.70 -1.72
CA ARG A 229 6.24 -2.31 -3.04
C ARG A 229 5.44 -1.64 -4.13
N ASN A 230 5.96 -1.58 -5.35
CA ASN A 230 5.19 -1.12 -6.50
C ASN A 230 3.98 -2.03 -6.74
N SER A 231 2.89 -1.44 -7.19
CA SER A 231 1.58 -2.08 -7.38
C SER A 231 1.00 -2.77 -6.14
N SER A 232 1.58 -2.55 -4.95
CA SER A 232 1.06 -3.14 -3.72
C SER A 232 -0.31 -2.59 -3.35
N ILE A 233 -1.10 -3.41 -2.68
CA ILE A 233 -2.42 -3.11 -2.14
C ILE A 233 -2.29 -2.88 -0.64
N THR A 234 -2.84 -1.78 -0.14
CA THR A 234 -3.12 -1.54 1.27
C THR A 234 -4.63 -1.43 1.41
N GLU A 235 -5.23 -2.29 2.21
CA GLU A 235 -6.68 -2.43 2.32
C GLU A 235 -7.18 -1.91 3.66
N PHE A 236 -8.23 -1.12 3.62
CA PHE A 236 -8.99 -0.68 4.79
C PHE A 236 -10.45 -1.07 4.66
N ALA A 237 -11.04 -1.56 5.73
CA ALA A 237 -12.48 -1.47 5.92
C ALA A 237 -12.82 -0.10 6.49
N PHE A 238 -13.96 0.48 6.10
CA PHE A 238 -14.36 1.77 6.65
C PHE A 238 -15.86 1.88 6.92
N THR A 239 -16.18 2.77 7.84
CA THR A 239 -17.52 3.22 8.17
C THR A 239 -17.56 4.75 8.09
N PRO A 240 -18.72 5.41 8.18
CA PRO A 240 -18.74 6.87 8.27
C PRO A 240 -17.91 7.47 9.40
N LYS A 241 -17.58 6.67 10.43
CA LYS A 241 -16.87 7.14 11.64
C LYS A 241 -15.36 6.88 11.60
N ARG A 242 -14.88 5.82 10.95
CA ARG A 242 -13.47 5.41 11.00
C ARG A 242 -13.05 4.52 9.85
N HIS A 243 -11.74 4.50 9.58
CA HIS A 243 -11.06 3.47 8.81
C HIS A 243 -10.42 2.44 9.74
N MET A 244 -10.26 1.22 9.26
CA MET A 244 -9.65 0.09 9.98
C MET A 244 -8.72 -0.61 9.01
N LEU A 245 -7.43 -0.68 9.31
CA LEU A 245 -6.45 -1.36 8.45
C LEU A 245 -6.75 -2.87 8.45
N VAL A 246 -6.88 -3.45 7.27
CA VAL A 246 -7.08 -4.88 7.04
C VAL A 246 -5.77 -5.53 6.62
N SER A 247 -5.09 -4.95 5.63
CA SER A 247 -3.79 -5.42 5.16
C SER A 247 -2.91 -4.26 4.69
N TYR A 248 -1.59 -4.45 4.74
CA TYR A 248 -0.62 -3.44 4.29
C TYR A 248 0.37 -4.04 3.30
N ASN A 249 0.62 -3.31 2.20
CA ASN A 249 1.72 -3.57 1.26
C ASN A 249 1.69 -5.00 0.66
N GLY A 250 0.49 -5.55 0.41
CA GLY A 250 0.31 -6.86 -0.20
C GLY A 250 0.50 -6.84 -1.72
N VAL A 251 1.08 -7.89 -2.30
CA VAL A 251 1.24 -8.06 -3.76
C VAL A 251 0.71 -9.42 -4.24
N PRO A 252 -0.52 -9.83 -3.85
CA PRO A 252 -1.03 -11.17 -4.15
C PRO A 252 -1.21 -11.43 -5.66
N HIS A 253 -1.29 -10.41 -6.47
CA HIS A 253 -1.34 -10.50 -7.93
C HIS A 253 0.00 -10.91 -8.55
N LEU A 254 1.11 -10.74 -7.82
CA LEU A 254 2.45 -11.14 -8.22
C LEU A 254 2.89 -12.48 -7.60
N ASP A 255 2.04 -13.09 -6.78
CA ASP A 255 2.29 -14.40 -6.17
C ASP A 255 1.86 -15.53 -7.14
N ALA A 256 2.50 -15.56 -8.32
CA ALA A 256 2.24 -16.52 -9.36
C ALA A 256 3.55 -16.89 -10.08
N PRO A 257 3.69 -18.14 -10.58
CA PRO A 257 4.86 -18.54 -11.36
C PRO A 257 5.14 -17.58 -12.51
N GLY A 258 6.41 -17.16 -12.66
CA GLY A 258 6.86 -16.21 -13.67
C GLY A 258 6.71 -14.73 -13.31
N CYS A 259 6.30 -14.42 -12.08
CA CYS A 259 6.23 -13.05 -11.55
C CYS A 259 7.24 -12.78 -10.43
N GLU A 260 8.17 -13.71 -10.18
CA GLU A 260 9.13 -13.62 -9.07
C GLU A 260 9.97 -12.34 -9.12
N ASP A 261 10.40 -11.95 -10.32
CA ASP A 261 11.21 -10.74 -10.56
C ASP A 261 10.36 -9.46 -10.72
N TRP A 262 9.03 -9.56 -10.57
CA TRP A 262 8.14 -8.40 -10.72
C TRP A 262 7.96 -7.60 -9.43
N VAL A 263 8.45 -8.09 -8.30
CA VAL A 263 8.38 -7.36 -7.03
C VAL A 263 9.48 -6.30 -6.99
N THR A 264 9.10 -5.03 -7.02
CA THR A 264 10.01 -3.89 -7.04
C THR A 264 9.64 -2.84 -5.99
N TYR A 265 10.57 -1.91 -5.72
CA TYR A 265 10.46 -0.94 -4.61
C TYR A 265 10.71 0.50 -5.06
N SER A 266 10.96 0.76 -6.34
CA SER A 266 11.33 2.10 -6.86
C SER A 266 10.13 3.00 -7.07
#